data_bff0e195c19014586417eef62b95223b
#
_entry.id   bff0e195c19014586417eef62b95223b
#
_cell.length_a   1.000
_cell.length_b   1.000
_cell.length_c   1.000
_cell.angle_alpha   90.00
_cell.angle_beta   90.00
_cell.angle_gamma   90.00
#
_symmetry.space_group_name_H-M   'P 1'
#
loop_
_entity.id
_entity.type
_entity.pdbx_description
1 polymer ?
#
loop_
_entity_poly.entity_id
_entity_poly.type
_entity_poly.pdbx_seq_one_letter_code
_entity_poly.pdbx_strand_id
1 'polypeptide(L)'
;MLYNNLKSKLFGTIGSLSVASMVLAVAAVVAFTPSSPQPARAGEITPPPLPDNMAPVPAGNKLFLGTHAVGTQNYVCKPSGAGVAYVLFTPEATLFGEDGGQAITHNFSPNPFEPNTDPKVVAPGGTIRATWQYRDTSRVWAKVHATEQNGKKGAVMVDQNAIAWLLLDRVGSLDGPTGGDKLTDTTFVQRLNTTGGLAPSTGCASLTDVGNQAFVPYTADYFFYKKAD
;
A
#
# COMPACT_ATOMS: atom_id res chain seq x y z
N MET A 1 10.11 -25.35 65.52
CA MET A 1 9.57 -26.49 66.33
C MET A 1 9.57 -27.64 65.35
N LEU A 2 10.48 -28.50 65.54
CA LEU A 2 10.43 -29.89 66.06
C LEU A 2 9.95 -30.85 64.94
N TYR A 3 10.85 -31.64 64.41
CA TYR A 3 11.44 -32.92 64.87
C TYR A 3 10.65 -34.09 64.32
N ASN A 4 11.13 -35.03 63.68
CA ASN A 4 12.07 -36.11 63.72
C ASN A 4 11.55 -37.26 62.89
N ASN A 5 12.35 -37.88 62.04
CA ASN A 5 13.20 -39.08 62.28
C ASN A 5 12.44 -40.41 62.40
N LEU A 6 12.74 -41.40 61.57
CA LEU A 6 13.47 -42.65 61.90
C LEU A 6 13.30 -43.66 60.77
N LYS A 7 14.39 -44.10 60.11
CA LYS A 7 15.13 -45.35 60.26
C LYS A 7 14.22 -46.62 60.27
N SER A 8 14.42 -47.69 59.58
CA SER A 8 15.51 -48.51 59.10
C SER A 8 15.02 -49.94 58.82
N LYS A 9 15.71 -50.68 58.03
CA LYS A 9 16.27 -52.07 58.01
C LYS A 9 15.79 -52.86 56.80
N LEU A 10 16.68 -53.26 56.00
CA LEU A 10 17.66 -54.37 55.88
C LEU A 10 17.07 -55.79 55.70
N PHE A 11 17.75 -56.52 54.78
CA PHE A 11 17.76 -57.95 54.41
C PHE A 11 16.71 -58.32 53.38
N GLY A 12 16.98 -58.88 52.24
CA GLY A 12 18.08 -59.68 51.72
C GLY A 12 17.45 -60.89 50.99
N THR A 13 17.81 -61.12 49.79
CA THR A 13 18.19 -62.44 49.32
C THR A 13 18.28 -62.48 47.78
N ILE A 14 19.27 -63.15 47.37
CA ILE A 14 19.85 -63.58 46.11
C ILE A 14 18.81 -64.26 45.20
N GLY A 15 18.88 -64.05 43.91
CA GLY A 15 18.35 -65.01 42.96
C GLY A 15 18.10 -64.56 41.54
N SER A 16 18.89 -65.07 40.68
CA SER A 16 18.72 -65.37 39.24
C SER A 16 19.00 -64.30 38.19
N LEU A 17 20.06 -64.59 37.46
CA LEU A 17 20.39 -63.98 36.17
C LEU A 17 19.24 -64.20 35.16
N SER A 18 18.74 -63.16 34.61
CA SER A 18 18.00 -63.21 33.35
C SER A 18 18.66 -62.22 32.36
N VAL A 19 19.22 -62.76 31.30
CA VAL A 19 19.74 -62.03 30.17
C VAL A 19 18.56 -61.36 29.47
N ALA A 20 18.35 -60.06 29.71
CA ALA A 20 17.36 -59.28 28.98
C ALA A 20 18.09 -58.53 27.85
N SER A 21 17.79 -58.91 26.63
CA SER A 21 18.23 -58.27 25.40
C SER A 21 17.85 -56.80 25.43
N MET A 22 18.82 -55.94 25.43
CA MET A 22 18.67 -54.48 25.35
C MET A 22 18.40 -54.09 23.89
N VAL A 23 17.11 -53.93 23.55
CA VAL A 23 16.73 -53.33 22.26
C VAL A 23 16.97 -51.84 22.36
N LEU A 24 18.03 -51.36 21.71
CA LEU A 24 18.28 -49.94 21.54
C LEU A 24 17.21 -49.35 20.58
N ALA A 25 16.17 -48.72 21.13
CA ALA A 25 15.28 -47.91 20.34
C ALA A 25 15.98 -46.60 20.03
N VAL A 26 16.50 -46.44 18.81
CA VAL A 26 16.97 -45.17 18.28
C VAL A 26 15.74 -44.32 17.99
N ALA A 27 15.37 -43.43 18.89
CA ALA A 27 14.37 -42.41 18.64
C ALA A 27 15.00 -41.35 17.70
N ALA A 28 14.63 -41.40 16.42
CA ALA A 28 14.95 -40.34 15.48
C ALA A 28 14.15 -39.08 15.87
N VAL A 29 14.79 -38.13 16.51
CA VAL A 29 14.23 -36.79 16.75
C VAL A 29 14.21 -36.08 15.40
N VAL A 30 13.06 -36.10 14.72
CA VAL A 30 12.84 -35.23 13.56
C VAL A 30 12.71 -33.79 14.10
N ALA A 31 13.79 -33.03 14.00
CA ALA A 31 13.76 -31.61 14.29
C ALA A 31 12.90 -30.91 13.23
N PHE A 32 11.65 -30.62 13.54
CA PHE A 32 10.85 -29.67 12.78
C PHE A 32 11.47 -28.29 12.97
N THR A 33 12.29 -27.85 12.02
CA THR A 33 12.63 -26.44 11.90
C THR A 33 11.39 -25.71 11.38
N PRO A 34 10.79 -24.78 12.13
CA PRO A 34 9.76 -23.94 11.56
C PRO A 34 10.40 -23.13 10.42
N SER A 35 10.06 -23.46 9.17
CA SER A 35 10.37 -22.60 8.04
C SER A 35 9.55 -21.34 8.25
N SER A 36 10.22 -20.25 8.65
CA SER A 36 9.61 -18.93 8.58
C SER A 36 9.11 -18.71 7.16
N PRO A 37 7.86 -18.27 6.95
CA PRO A 37 7.40 -17.91 5.61
C PRO A 37 8.35 -16.85 5.07
N GLN A 38 9.15 -17.22 4.08
CA GLN A 38 9.98 -16.28 3.36
C GLN A 38 9.02 -15.33 2.66
N PRO A 39 9.13 -13.99 2.86
CA PRO A 39 8.30 -13.06 2.12
C PRO A 39 8.48 -13.36 0.63
N ALA A 40 7.36 -13.51 -0.07
CA ALA A 40 7.39 -13.68 -1.52
C ALA A 40 8.21 -12.52 -2.08
N ARG A 41 9.33 -12.86 -2.77
CA ARG A 41 10.14 -11.88 -3.45
C ARG A 41 9.25 -11.29 -4.52
N ALA A 42 8.78 -10.06 -4.31
CA ALA A 42 8.05 -9.33 -5.33
C ALA A 42 9.00 -9.23 -6.54
N GLY A 43 8.57 -9.73 -7.69
CA GLY A 43 9.33 -9.60 -8.93
C GLY A 43 9.48 -8.12 -9.30
N GLU A 44 10.36 -7.82 -10.24
CA GLU A 44 10.51 -6.48 -10.79
C GLU A 44 9.14 -5.93 -11.24
N ILE A 45 8.73 -4.80 -10.66
CA ILE A 45 7.45 -4.16 -10.96
C ILE A 45 7.65 -3.31 -12.21
N THR A 46 7.24 -3.84 -13.37
CA THR A 46 7.35 -3.16 -14.66
C THR A 46 6.01 -2.63 -15.15
N PRO A 47 5.98 -1.44 -15.81
CA PRO A 47 4.73 -0.93 -16.38
C PRO A 47 4.18 -1.87 -17.46
N PRO A 48 2.88 -2.20 -17.43
CA PRO A 48 2.23 -2.95 -18.50
C PRO A 48 2.09 -2.09 -19.77
N PRO A 49 1.79 -2.70 -20.93
CA PRO A 49 1.39 -1.96 -22.12
C PRO A 49 0.20 -1.06 -21.83
N LEU A 50 0.25 0.18 -22.32
CA LEU A 50 -0.82 1.15 -22.13
C LEU A 50 -1.93 0.96 -23.21
N PRO A 51 -3.20 1.21 -22.84
CA PRO A 51 -4.28 1.32 -23.82
C PRO A 51 -4.02 2.44 -24.84
N ASP A 52 -4.47 2.28 -26.06
CA ASP A 52 -4.23 3.25 -27.15
C ASP A 52 -4.76 4.67 -26.83
N ASN A 53 -5.82 4.76 -26.04
CA ASN A 53 -6.44 6.04 -25.63
C ASN A 53 -5.82 6.63 -24.34
N MET A 54 -4.78 6.01 -23.77
CA MET A 54 -4.08 6.55 -22.61
C MET A 54 -2.85 7.35 -23.03
N ALA A 55 -2.64 8.51 -22.37
CA ALA A 55 -1.45 9.31 -22.57
C ALA A 55 -0.21 8.57 -22.06
N PRO A 56 0.85 8.42 -22.86
CA PRO A 56 2.12 7.89 -22.40
C PRO A 56 2.86 8.93 -21.55
N VAL A 57 3.80 8.49 -20.75
CA VAL A 57 4.76 9.40 -20.11
C VAL A 57 5.53 10.16 -21.22
N PRO A 58 5.61 11.51 -21.17
CA PRO A 58 6.32 12.28 -22.16
C PRO A 58 7.78 11.86 -22.32
N ALA A 59 8.28 11.94 -23.57
CA ALA A 59 9.68 11.63 -23.88
C ALA A 59 10.65 12.43 -23.02
N GLY A 60 11.87 11.90 -22.81
CA GLY A 60 12.87 12.53 -21.96
C GLY A 60 12.63 12.30 -20.45
N ASN A 61 11.80 11.31 -20.10
CA ASN A 61 11.63 10.85 -18.74
C ASN A 61 11.94 9.36 -18.64
N LYS A 62 12.53 8.94 -17.53
CA LYS A 62 12.88 7.53 -17.23
C LYS A 62 12.22 7.08 -15.95
N LEU A 63 11.78 5.83 -15.93
CA LEU A 63 11.30 5.16 -14.72
C LEU A 63 12.46 5.05 -13.71
N PHE A 64 12.20 5.35 -12.43
CA PHE A 64 13.19 5.18 -11.38
C PHE A 64 12.67 4.43 -10.13
N LEU A 65 11.35 4.26 -10.04
CA LEU A 65 10.73 3.54 -8.92
C LEU A 65 9.40 2.93 -9.33
N GLY A 66 9.24 1.62 -9.16
CA GLY A 66 8.00 0.87 -9.24
C GLY A 66 7.58 0.39 -7.86
N THR A 67 6.27 0.43 -7.55
CA THR A 67 5.73 0.00 -6.27
C THR A 67 4.35 -0.60 -6.43
N HIS A 68 3.98 -1.56 -5.54
CA HIS A 68 2.65 -2.14 -5.47
C HIS A 68 1.86 -1.54 -4.29
N ALA A 69 0.68 -1.01 -4.54
CA ALA A 69 -0.18 -0.38 -3.54
C ALA A 69 -1.29 -1.30 -3.06
N VAL A 70 -1.51 -1.29 -1.76
CA VAL A 70 -2.67 -1.89 -1.10
C VAL A 70 -3.30 -0.84 -0.19
N GLY A 71 -4.60 -0.63 -0.31
CA GLY A 71 -5.28 0.39 0.49
C GLY A 71 -6.77 0.52 0.20
N THR A 72 -7.32 1.69 0.48
CA THR A 72 -8.73 2.02 0.28
C THR A 72 -8.89 3.34 -0.48
N GLN A 73 -9.94 3.42 -1.30
CA GLN A 73 -10.51 4.67 -1.78
C GLN A 73 -11.63 5.06 -0.80
N ASN A 74 -11.48 6.21 -0.16
CA ASN A 74 -12.37 6.64 0.91
C ASN A 74 -13.36 7.66 0.38
N TYR A 75 -14.63 7.31 0.43
CA TYR A 75 -15.75 8.11 -0.08
C TYR A 75 -16.60 8.64 1.07
N VAL A 76 -17.21 9.80 0.84
CA VAL A 76 -18.24 10.37 1.71
C VAL A 76 -19.46 10.74 0.89
N CYS A 77 -20.65 10.38 1.37
CA CYS A 77 -21.91 10.78 0.75
C CYS A 77 -22.13 12.27 0.95
N LYS A 78 -22.27 13.01 -0.15
CA LYS A 78 -22.50 14.46 -0.15
C LYS A 78 -23.67 14.85 -1.04
N PRO A 79 -24.30 16.01 -0.80
CA PRO A 79 -25.23 16.59 -1.77
C PRO A 79 -24.57 16.75 -3.15
N SER A 80 -25.27 16.32 -4.20
CA SER A 80 -24.79 16.37 -5.59
C SER A 80 -25.97 16.64 -6.53
N GLY A 81 -26.00 17.81 -7.17
CA GLY A 81 -27.14 18.24 -7.98
C GLY A 81 -28.43 18.26 -7.14
N ALA A 82 -29.49 17.60 -7.64
CA ALA A 82 -30.77 17.46 -6.92
C ALA A 82 -30.82 16.27 -5.95
N GLY A 83 -29.73 15.53 -5.80
CA GLY A 83 -29.64 14.31 -4.99
C GLY A 83 -28.40 14.24 -4.13
N VAL A 84 -27.90 13.05 -3.95
CA VAL A 84 -26.65 12.74 -3.23
C VAL A 84 -25.78 11.80 -4.05
N ALA A 85 -24.47 11.85 -3.80
CA ALA A 85 -23.51 10.92 -4.39
C ALA A 85 -22.31 10.70 -3.46
N TYR A 86 -21.69 9.53 -3.56
CA TYR A 86 -20.37 9.31 -2.97
C TYR A 86 -19.33 10.14 -3.71
N VAL A 87 -18.59 10.93 -2.97
CA VAL A 87 -17.46 11.73 -3.45
C VAL A 87 -16.19 11.23 -2.79
N LEU A 88 -15.15 10.96 -3.60
CA LEU A 88 -13.85 10.61 -3.07
C LEU A 88 -13.30 11.77 -2.23
N PHE A 89 -12.91 11.51 -0.98
CA PHE A 89 -12.28 12.53 -0.15
C PHE A 89 -10.79 12.27 0.09
N THR A 90 -10.34 11.01 0.09
CA THR A 90 -8.90 10.65 0.08
C THR A 90 -8.70 9.18 -0.27
N PRO A 91 -7.64 8.80 -1.01
CA PRO A 91 -7.10 7.45 -0.94
C PRO A 91 -6.31 7.31 0.36
N GLU A 92 -6.18 6.09 0.85
CA GLU A 92 -5.22 5.71 1.89
C GLU A 92 -4.57 4.40 1.46
N ALA A 93 -3.27 4.43 1.17
CA ALA A 93 -2.57 3.23 0.74
C ALA A 93 -1.13 3.18 1.24
N THR A 94 -0.68 1.96 1.48
CA THR A 94 0.73 1.63 1.63
C THR A 94 1.24 1.06 0.31
N LEU A 95 2.36 1.60 -0.17
CA LEU A 95 3.04 1.12 -1.36
C LEU A 95 4.30 0.36 -0.93
N PHE A 96 4.43 -0.84 -1.47
CA PHE A 96 5.52 -1.76 -1.20
C PHE A 96 6.50 -1.75 -2.38
N GLY A 97 7.80 -1.75 -2.08
CA GLY A 97 8.85 -1.87 -3.09
C GLY A 97 9.06 -3.31 -3.55
N GLU A 98 9.97 -3.51 -4.48
CA GLU A 98 10.37 -4.84 -4.99
C GLU A 98 10.96 -5.76 -3.91
N ASP A 99 11.47 -5.17 -2.83
CA ASP A 99 11.94 -5.89 -1.64
C ASP A 99 10.80 -6.38 -0.73
N GLY A 100 9.54 -6.06 -1.07
CA GLY A 100 8.35 -6.33 -0.25
C GLY A 100 8.24 -5.44 0.98
N GLY A 101 9.19 -4.51 1.19
CA GLY A 101 9.15 -3.55 2.29
C GLY A 101 8.25 -2.35 1.99
N GLN A 102 7.68 -1.76 3.04
CA GLN A 102 6.95 -0.50 2.91
C GLN A 102 7.89 0.59 2.41
N ALA A 103 7.55 1.21 1.31
CA ALA A 103 8.32 2.27 0.68
C ALA A 103 7.64 3.64 0.77
N ILE A 104 6.32 3.70 0.51
CA ILE A 104 5.57 4.95 0.37
C ILE A 104 4.24 4.86 1.11
N THR A 105 3.78 5.99 1.65
CA THR A 105 2.38 6.22 2.02
C THR A 105 1.72 7.14 1.00
N HIS A 106 0.44 6.87 0.68
CA HIS A 106 -0.33 7.64 -0.30
C HIS A 106 -1.65 8.10 0.29
N ASN A 107 -1.89 9.41 0.19
CA ASN A 107 -3.13 10.06 0.63
C ASN A 107 -3.35 11.37 -0.14
N PHE A 108 -4.40 12.12 0.19
CA PHE A 108 -4.53 13.52 -0.22
C PHE A 108 -3.98 14.44 0.87
N SER A 109 -3.25 15.49 0.47
CA SER A 109 -2.80 16.52 1.39
C SER A 109 -2.69 17.90 0.71
N PRO A 110 -2.66 19.01 1.49
CA PRO A 110 -2.40 20.32 0.95
C PRO A 110 -1.03 20.38 0.23
N ASN A 111 -1.02 20.95 -0.97
CA ASN A 111 0.21 21.23 -1.71
C ASN A 111 0.65 22.68 -1.45
N PRO A 112 1.76 22.92 -0.73
CA PRO A 112 2.19 24.26 -0.40
C PRO A 112 2.64 25.10 -1.61
N PHE A 113 2.88 24.46 -2.76
CA PHE A 113 3.28 25.11 -4.00
C PHE A 113 2.11 25.54 -4.90
N GLU A 114 0.87 25.15 -4.55
CA GLU A 114 -0.36 25.56 -5.24
C GLU A 114 -1.31 26.24 -4.26
N PRO A 115 -1.46 27.57 -4.31
CA PRO A 115 -2.45 28.27 -3.50
C PRO A 115 -3.86 27.71 -3.74
N ASN A 116 -4.62 27.51 -2.66
CA ASN A 116 -6.03 27.17 -2.80
C ASN A 116 -6.83 28.38 -3.27
N THR A 117 -7.44 28.27 -4.42
CA THR A 117 -8.26 29.34 -5.03
C THR A 117 -9.77 29.13 -4.86
N ASP A 118 -10.21 27.97 -4.31
CA ASP A 118 -11.63 27.71 -4.04
C ASP A 118 -12.03 28.30 -2.67
N PRO A 119 -12.88 29.36 -2.65
CA PRO A 119 -13.28 29.99 -1.41
C PRO A 119 -14.15 29.09 -0.50
N LYS A 120 -14.66 27.96 -1.03
CA LYS A 120 -15.46 26.98 -0.26
C LYS A 120 -14.59 25.94 0.44
N VAL A 121 -13.32 25.86 0.09
CA VAL A 121 -12.39 24.89 0.65
C VAL A 121 -11.40 25.58 1.57
N VAL A 122 -11.58 25.44 2.86
CA VAL A 122 -10.59 25.88 3.84
C VAL A 122 -9.51 24.81 3.95
N ALA A 123 -8.48 24.93 3.11
CA ALA A 123 -7.31 24.06 3.16
C ALA A 123 -6.08 24.93 3.50
N PRO A 124 -5.73 25.10 4.79
CA PRO A 124 -4.50 25.77 5.16
C PRO A 124 -3.32 24.98 4.56
N GLY A 125 -2.42 25.69 3.89
CA GLY A 125 -1.24 25.07 3.27
C GLY A 125 -1.38 24.72 1.79
N GLY A 126 -2.49 25.09 1.11
CA GLY A 126 -2.61 25.00 -0.34
C GLY A 126 -3.71 24.07 -0.86
N THR A 127 -3.72 23.90 -2.18
CA THR A 127 -4.70 23.03 -2.88
C THR A 127 -4.48 21.55 -2.49
N ILE A 128 -5.57 20.83 -2.20
CA ILE A 128 -5.51 19.39 -1.89
C ILE A 128 -5.14 18.62 -3.17
N ARG A 129 -4.11 17.80 -3.07
CA ARG A 129 -3.60 16.97 -4.17
C ARG A 129 -3.32 15.55 -3.73
N ALA A 130 -3.27 14.64 -4.69
CA ALA A 130 -2.72 13.31 -4.51
C ALA A 130 -1.26 13.42 -4.09
N THR A 131 -0.89 12.76 -3.00
CA THR A 131 0.40 12.91 -2.33
C THR A 131 1.01 11.54 -2.08
N TRP A 132 2.30 11.43 -2.31
CA TRP A 132 3.12 10.27 -1.95
C TRP A 132 4.27 10.73 -1.07
N GLN A 133 4.46 10.06 0.04
CA GLN A 133 5.61 10.29 0.93
C GLN A 133 6.42 9.00 1.02
N TYR A 134 7.69 9.10 0.62
CA TYR A 134 8.64 7.98 0.73
C TYR A 134 9.12 7.83 2.18
N ARG A 135 9.68 6.66 2.51
CA ARG A 135 10.20 6.36 3.87
C ARG A 135 11.34 7.28 4.34
N ASP A 136 12.01 8.00 3.43
CA ASP A 136 12.99 9.05 3.73
C ASP A 136 12.35 10.42 4.00
N THR A 137 11.01 10.46 4.07
CA THR A 137 10.15 11.62 4.28
C THR A 137 10.07 12.63 3.14
N SER A 138 10.78 12.43 2.01
CA SER A 138 10.56 13.19 0.78
C SER A 138 9.14 13.00 0.24
N ARG A 139 8.58 14.03 -0.40
CA ARG A 139 7.18 14.06 -0.86
C ARG A 139 7.06 14.55 -2.29
N VAL A 140 6.02 14.05 -2.95
CA VAL A 140 5.57 14.57 -4.24
C VAL A 140 4.06 14.72 -4.24
N TRP A 141 3.58 15.82 -4.83
CA TRP A 141 2.16 16.09 -5.11
C TRP A 141 1.93 16.07 -6.60
N ALA A 142 0.82 15.46 -7.03
CA ALA A 142 0.48 15.39 -8.44
C ALA A 142 -1.02 15.53 -8.68
N LYS A 143 -1.36 15.90 -9.92
CA LYS A 143 -2.71 15.99 -10.45
C LYS A 143 -2.83 15.18 -11.74
N VAL A 144 -4.03 14.74 -12.09
CA VAL A 144 -4.28 14.02 -13.35
C VAL A 144 -3.82 14.90 -14.53
N HIS A 145 -3.07 14.29 -15.45
CA HIS A 145 -2.62 14.93 -16.68
C HIS A 145 -3.83 15.38 -17.51
N ALA A 146 -3.91 16.70 -17.73
CA ALA A 146 -5.08 17.32 -18.34
C ALA A 146 -4.99 17.44 -19.86
N THR A 147 -3.80 17.21 -20.44
CA THR A 147 -3.57 17.48 -21.86
C THR A 147 -4.05 16.30 -22.69
N GLU A 148 -5.12 16.50 -23.46
CA GLU A 148 -5.51 15.61 -24.52
C GLU A 148 -4.68 15.89 -25.77
N GLN A 149 -3.70 15.04 -26.06
CA GLN A 149 -3.00 15.05 -27.35
C GLN A 149 -3.46 13.87 -28.18
N ASN A 150 -3.99 14.12 -29.38
CA ASN A 150 -4.44 13.08 -30.31
C ASN A 150 -5.46 12.10 -29.70
N GLY A 151 -6.41 12.59 -28.89
CA GLY A 151 -7.45 11.78 -28.24
C GLY A 151 -6.96 10.94 -27.06
N LYS A 152 -5.72 11.10 -26.62
CA LYS A 152 -5.17 10.38 -25.48
C LYS A 152 -5.43 11.13 -24.18
N LYS A 153 -5.83 10.37 -23.14
CA LYS A 153 -6.28 10.92 -21.85
C LYS A 153 -5.34 10.56 -20.72
N GLY A 154 -5.23 11.45 -19.73
CA GLY A 154 -4.52 11.18 -18.49
C GLY A 154 -5.25 10.22 -17.53
N ALA A 155 -6.54 9.94 -17.79
CA ALA A 155 -7.35 8.99 -17.00
C ALA A 155 -8.15 8.10 -17.95
N VAL A 156 -8.03 6.79 -17.81
CA VAL A 156 -8.71 5.78 -18.63
C VAL A 156 -9.25 4.64 -17.79
N MET A 157 -10.53 4.32 -17.95
CA MET A 157 -11.14 3.12 -17.37
C MET A 157 -10.73 1.92 -18.22
N VAL A 158 -9.90 1.04 -17.67
CA VAL A 158 -9.43 -0.19 -18.30
C VAL A 158 -10.30 -1.38 -17.88
N ASP A 159 -10.63 -1.44 -16.59
CA ASP A 159 -11.57 -2.41 -16.02
C ASP A 159 -12.77 -1.64 -15.44
N GLN A 160 -13.98 -2.08 -15.80
CA GLN A 160 -15.23 -1.47 -15.30
C GLN A 160 -15.47 -1.72 -13.81
N ASN A 161 -14.75 -2.66 -13.21
CA ASN A 161 -14.83 -3.01 -11.78
C ASN A 161 -13.70 -2.37 -10.95
N ALA A 162 -12.85 -1.54 -11.57
CA ALA A 162 -11.71 -0.92 -10.93
C ALA A 162 -11.63 0.58 -11.21
N ILE A 163 -10.94 1.30 -10.33
CA ILE A 163 -10.65 2.72 -10.54
C ILE A 163 -9.74 2.92 -11.76
N ALA A 164 -9.84 4.09 -12.41
CA ALA A 164 -9.12 4.40 -13.64
C ALA A 164 -7.60 4.25 -13.52
N TRP A 165 -6.95 3.87 -14.61
CA TRP A 165 -5.52 4.08 -14.81
C TRP A 165 -5.25 5.57 -15.00
N LEU A 166 -4.15 6.06 -14.45
CA LEU A 166 -3.83 7.49 -14.46
C LEU A 166 -2.41 7.75 -14.89
N LEU A 167 -2.24 8.82 -15.68
CA LEU A 167 -1.00 9.58 -15.77
C LEU A 167 -1.21 10.87 -14.97
N LEU A 168 -0.25 11.22 -14.11
CA LEU A 168 -0.32 12.41 -13.25
C LEU A 168 0.93 13.26 -13.43
N ASP A 169 0.72 14.57 -13.55
CA ASP A 169 1.78 15.58 -13.58
C ASP A 169 2.18 15.98 -12.17
N ARG A 170 3.47 16.05 -11.88
CA ARG A 170 3.94 16.65 -10.64
C ARG A 170 3.54 18.12 -10.57
N VAL A 171 2.99 18.54 -9.44
CA VAL A 171 2.66 19.93 -9.13
C VAL A 171 3.42 20.50 -7.93
N GLY A 172 4.21 19.66 -7.28
CA GLY A 172 5.09 20.05 -6.17
C GLY A 172 5.90 18.89 -5.67
N SER A 173 7.04 19.15 -5.06
CA SER A 173 7.85 18.18 -4.35
C SER A 173 8.61 18.84 -3.21
N LEU A 174 8.97 18.08 -2.19
CA LEU A 174 9.66 18.58 -1.00
C LEU A 174 10.63 17.52 -0.49
N ASP A 175 11.84 17.96 -0.17
CA ASP A 175 12.82 17.14 0.53
C ASP A 175 12.32 16.79 1.93
N GLY A 176 12.74 15.65 2.44
CA GLY A 176 12.51 15.29 3.83
C GLY A 176 13.32 16.21 4.77
N PRO A 177 12.82 16.51 5.98
CA PRO A 177 13.48 17.39 6.92
C PRO A 177 14.88 16.90 7.37
N THR A 178 15.20 15.66 7.09
CA THR A 178 16.51 15.04 7.38
C THR A 178 17.35 14.81 6.12
N GLY A 179 16.99 15.45 4.99
CA GLY A 179 17.72 15.39 3.72
C GLY A 179 17.34 14.22 2.81
N GLY A 180 16.20 13.58 3.05
CA GLY A 180 15.66 12.59 2.10
C GLY A 180 15.16 13.26 0.82
N ASP A 181 15.48 12.70 -0.34
CA ASP A 181 15.22 13.30 -1.65
C ASP A 181 14.64 12.33 -2.70
N LYS A 182 14.33 11.10 -2.30
CA LYS A 182 13.97 10.02 -3.24
C LYS A 182 12.87 10.40 -4.23
N LEU A 183 11.86 11.19 -3.80
CA LEU A 183 10.73 11.58 -4.64
C LEU A 183 10.84 13.01 -5.22
N THR A 184 11.84 13.80 -4.87
CA THR A 184 11.90 15.23 -5.22
C THR A 184 12.08 15.48 -6.71
N ASP A 185 12.78 14.62 -7.43
CA ASP A 185 12.98 14.69 -8.87
C ASP A 185 11.82 14.09 -9.70
N THR A 186 10.77 13.60 -9.06
CA THR A 186 9.61 13.04 -9.77
C THR A 186 9.03 14.08 -10.73
N THR A 187 8.82 13.69 -11.98
CA THR A 187 8.15 14.51 -13.02
C THR A 187 6.73 14.03 -13.28
N PHE A 188 6.54 12.71 -13.32
CA PHE A 188 5.27 12.04 -13.57
C PHE A 188 5.08 10.88 -12.62
N VAL A 189 3.82 10.59 -12.32
CA VAL A 189 3.40 9.36 -11.64
C VAL A 189 2.36 8.65 -12.50
N GLN A 190 2.49 7.34 -12.69
CA GLN A 190 1.41 6.51 -13.26
C GLN A 190 0.79 5.64 -12.18
N ARG A 191 -0.53 5.49 -12.22
CA ARG A 191 -1.29 4.46 -11.51
C ARG A 191 -1.85 3.49 -12.53
N LEU A 192 -1.40 2.26 -12.53
CA LEU A 192 -1.76 1.20 -13.48
C LEU A 192 -2.18 -0.07 -12.73
N ASN A 193 -2.60 -1.12 -13.43
CA ASN A 193 -2.96 -2.43 -12.86
C ASN A 193 -3.93 -2.32 -11.67
N THR A 194 -4.93 -1.46 -11.78
CA THR A 194 -5.88 -1.21 -10.70
C THR A 194 -6.86 -2.36 -10.52
N THR A 195 -7.21 -2.66 -9.27
CA THR A 195 -8.34 -3.52 -8.91
C THR A 195 -9.22 -2.85 -7.88
N GLY A 196 -10.53 -2.97 -7.97
CA GLY A 196 -11.49 -2.43 -7.00
C GLY A 196 -11.46 -0.91 -6.87
N GLY A 197 -11.82 -0.41 -5.71
CA GLY A 197 -11.76 1.01 -5.36
C GLY A 197 -12.91 1.88 -5.87
N LEU A 198 -13.89 1.35 -6.60
CA LEU A 198 -15.04 2.14 -7.09
C LEU A 198 -15.99 2.50 -5.95
N ALA A 199 -16.59 3.67 -6.04
CA ALA A 199 -17.65 4.07 -5.10
C ALA A 199 -18.78 3.04 -5.08
N PRO A 200 -19.33 2.67 -3.89
CA PRO A 200 -20.42 1.72 -3.81
C PRO A 200 -21.70 2.29 -4.47
N SER A 201 -22.52 1.41 -5.03
CA SER A 201 -23.83 1.77 -5.58
C SER A 201 -24.93 1.93 -4.54
N THR A 202 -24.67 1.58 -3.26
CA THR A 202 -25.62 1.63 -2.15
C THR A 202 -25.04 2.42 -0.99
N GLY A 203 -25.92 2.91 -0.07
CA GLY A 203 -25.53 3.63 1.14
C GLY A 203 -25.38 5.16 0.95
N CYS A 204 -25.69 5.68 -0.26
CA CYS A 204 -25.77 7.11 -0.56
C CYS A 204 -26.91 7.34 -1.58
N ALA A 205 -28.15 7.19 -1.14
CA ALA A 205 -29.35 7.23 -1.99
C ALA A 205 -30.28 8.40 -1.66
N SER A 206 -30.18 8.98 -0.46
CA SER A 206 -31.04 10.03 0.03
C SER A 206 -30.30 11.06 0.89
N LEU A 207 -30.94 12.20 1.17
CA LEU A 207 -30.34 13.23 2.03
C LEU A 207 -30.07 12.75 3.47
N THR A 208 -30.73 11.70 3.92
CA THR A 208 -30.47 11.09 5.25
C THR A 208 -29.14 10.32 5.27
N ASP A 209 -28.58 10.01 4.12
CA ASP A 209 -27.30 9.30 3.99
C ASP A 209 -26.09 10.27 3.95
N VAL A 210 -26.33 11.58 3.92
CA VAL A 210 -25.26 12.57 3.89
C VAL A 210 -24.35 12.42 5.12
N GLY A 211 -23.05 12.26 4.86
CA GLY A 211 -22.04 11.97 5.88
C GLY A 211 -21.69 10.49 6.00
N ASN A 212 -22.47 9.56 5.42
CA ASN A 212 -22.07 8.16 5.36
C ASN A 212 -20.73 8.02 4.62
N GLN A 213 -19.85 7.18 5.15
CA GLN A 213 -18.52 6.92 4.58
C GLN A 213 -18.43 5.50 4.04
N ALA A 214 -17.62 5.32 3.01
CA ALA A 214 -17.29 4.02 2.46
C ALA A 214 -15.78 3.93 2.22
N PHE A 215 -15.14 2.91 2.78
CA PHE A 215 -13.71 2.60 2.63
C PHE A 215 -13.59 1.39 1.71
N VAL A 216 -13.35 1.65 0.43
CA VAL A 216 -13.41 0.61 -0.61
C VAL A 216 -12.01 0.10 -0.92
N PRO A 217 -11.72 -1.19 -0.67
CA PRO A 217 -10.41 -1.77 -0.95
C PRO A 217 -10.00 -1.61 -2.42
N TYR A 218 -8.73 -1.31 -2.66
CA TYR A 218 -8.14 -1.32 -3.98
C TYR A 218 -6.68 -1.76 -3.94
N THR A 219 -6.18 -2.23 -5.08
CA THR A 219 -4.76 -2.36 -5.36
C THR A 219 -4.41 -1.63 -6.64
N ALA A 220 -3.15 -1.26 -6.78
CA ALA A 220 -2.63 -0.63 -7.99
C ALA A 220 -1.09 -0.74 -8.02
N ASP A 221 -0.51 -0.61 -9.21
CA ASP A 221 0.92 -0.37 -9.33
C ASP A 221 1.16 1.12 -9.59
N TYR A 222 2.14 1.70 -8.87
CA TYR A 222 2.57 3.08 -9.06
C TYR A 222 3.99 3.12 -9.60
N PHE A 223 4.16 3.91 -10.66
CA PHE A 223 5.42 4.10 -11.35
C PHE A 223 5.81 5.57 -11.32
N PHE A 224 7.00 5.86 -10.82
CA PHE A 224 7.53 7.21 -10.66
C PHE A 224 8.63 7.45 -11.69
N TYR A 225 8.51 8.57 -12.41
CA TYR A 225 9.41 8.96 -13.48
C TYR A 225 10.14 10.24 -13.13
N LYS A 226 11.37 10.37 -13.59
CA LYS A 226 12.18 11.59 -13.50
C LYS A 226 12.79 11.93 -14.85
N LYS A 227 13.39 13.10 -15.01
CA LYS A 227 14.12 13.43 -16.23
C LYS A 227 15.17 12.37 -16.50
N ALA A 228 15.30 11.98 -17.77
CA ALA A 228 16.47 11.24 -18.25
C ALA A 228 17.69 12.16 -18.22
N ASP A 229 18.85 11.59 -17.90
CA ASP A 229 20.14 12.29 -17.95
C ASP A 229 20.52 12.61 -19.37
#